data_908f906b99396d717faba6b83299a394
#
_entry.id   908f906b99396d717faba6b83299a394
#
_cell.length_a   1.000
_cell.length_b   1.000
_cell.length_c   1.000
_cell.angle_alpha   90.00
_cell.angle_beta   90.00
_cell.angle_gamma   90.00
#
_symmetry.space_group_name_H-M   'P 1'
#
loop_
_entity.id
_entity.type
_entity.pdbx_description
1 polymer ?
#
loop_
_entity_poly.entity_id
_entity_poly.type
_entity_poly.pdbx_seq_one_letter_code
_entity_poly.pdbx_strand_id
1 'polypeptide(L)'
;MKNQINIGNDDDALFNEIKPGEKLFAALFISSDEKITYAIPCKNTTPFVRIEEKLYEEYPEYKDTDNHFIHNGNEIKRFKTVEENNIKSGKPIILKLRN
;
A
#
# COMPACT_ATOMS: atom_id res chain seq x y z
N MET A 1 -6.98 -23.37 -10.04
CA MET A 1 -6.43 -22.93 -9.73
C MET A 1 -6.06 -22.55 -9.56
N LYS A 2 -6.19 -22.58 -9.44
CA LYS A 2 -5.56 -21.99 -8.99
C LYS A 2 -5.41 -21.20 -9.15
N ASN A 3 -5.53 -20.83 -9.16
CA ASN A 3 -5.14 -20.00 -9.05
C ASN A 3 -5.04 -19.47 -8.75
N GLN A 4 -5.51 -19.54 -8.56
CA GLN A 4 -5.14 -19.04 -8.08
C GLN A 4 -4.70 -18.54 -8.00
N ILE A 5 -4.69 -18.40 -7.96
CA ILE A 5 -4.18 -17.78 -7.64
C ILE A 5 -3.36 -17.87 -7.33
N ASN A 6 -2.96 -18.14 -7.41
CA ASN A 6 -2.19 -18.23 -6.72
C ASN A 6 -1.61 -17.46 -6.25
N ILE A 7 -1.73 -17.63 -5.96
CA ILE A 7 -1.20 -16.62 -5.22
C ILE A 7 -0.39 -17.09 -4.12
N GLY A 8 -0.44 -17.92 -3.48
CA GLY A 8 0.31 -18.47 -2.43
C GLY A 8 1.70 -17.93 -2.30
N ASN A 9 1.87 -16.69 -2.26
CA ASN A 9 3.18 -16.11 -2.22
C ASN A 9 3.13 -14.93 -1.29
N ASP A 10 4.04 -14.01 -1.43
CA ASP A 10 4.16 -12.89 -0.51
C ASP A 10 2.89 -12.06 -0.43
N ASP A 11 2.09 -12.07 -1.47
CA ASP A 11 0.89 -11.26 -1.48
C ASP A 11 -0.05 -11.66 -0.36
N ASP A 12 -0.15 -12.95 -0.11
CA ASP A 12 -1.05 -13.43 0.92
C ASP A 12 -0.60 -13.00 2.30
N ALA A 13 0.69 -12.77 2.47
CA ALA A 13 1.22 -12.42 3.77
C ALA A 13 0.73 -11.05 4.24
N LEU A 14 0.23 -10.22 3.33
CA LEU A 14 -0.25 -8.90 3.73
C LEU A 14 -1.53 -8.98 4.54
N PHE A 15 -2.32 -10.04 4.39
CA PHE A 15 -3.58 -10.10 5.12
C PHE A 15 -4.07 -11.50 5.41
N ASN A 16 -3.24 -12.54 5.20
CA ASN A 16 -3.76 -13.90 5.27
C ASN A 16 -4.05 -14.41 6.67
N GLU A 17 -3.45 -13.81 7.69
CA GLU A 17 -3.67 -14.27 9.05
C GLU A 17 -3.77 -13.06 9.95
N ILE A 18 -4.93 -12.91 10.59
CA ILE A 18 -5.17 -11.76 11.46
C ILE A 18 -4.92 -12.19 12.90
N LYS A 19 -3.93 -11.59 13.52
CA LYS A 19 -3.55 -11.88 14.90
C LYS A 19 -4.22 -10.89 15.84
N PRO A 20 -4.25 -11.18 17.14
CA PRO A 20 -4.81 -10.21 18.09
C PRO A 20 -4.17 -8.84 17.92
N GLY A 21 -4.99 -7.81 17.89
CA GLY A 21 -4.53 -6.45 17.68
C GLY A 21 -4.37 -6.05 16.25
N GLU A 22 -4.46 -6.99 15.31
CA GLU A 22 -4.36 -6.69 13.89
C GLU A 22 -5.75 -6.54 13.30
N LYS A 23 -5.85 -5.70 12.27
CA LYS A 23 -7.11 -5.45 11.58
C LYS A 23 -6.86 -5.40 10.09
N LEU A 24 -7.86 -5.82 9.32
CA LEU A 24 -7.83 -5.66 7.88
C LEU A 24 -7.86 -4.18 7.54
N PHE A 25 -7.19 -3.84 6.46
CA PHE A 25 -6.98 -2.45 6.08
C PHE A 25 -6.94 -2.35 4.56
N ALA A 26 -7.49 -1.28 4.01
CA ALA A 26 -7.42 -1.02 2.58
C ALA A 26 -6.57 0.23 2.35
N ALA A 27 -5.41 0.03 1.72
CA ALA A 27 -4.53 1.13 1.34
C ALA A 27 -4.94 1.60 -0.05
N LEU A 28 -5.60 2.75 -0.13
CA LEU A 28 -6.13 3.25 -1.39
C LEU A 28 -5.17 4.27 -1.98
N PHE A 29 -4.57 3.92 -3.12
CA PHE A 29 -3.62 4.80 -3.80
C PHE A 29 -4.31 5.55 -4.93
N ILE A 30 -4.01 6.85 -5.01
CA ILE A 30 -4.45 7.69 -6.12
C ILE A 30 -3.23 8.50 -6.54
N SER A 31 -2.88 8.44 -7.83
CA SER A 31 -1.77 9.27 -8.32
C SER A 31 -2.22 10.71 -8.49
N SER A 32 -1.27 11.64 -8.34
CA SER A 32 -1.61 13.06 -8.43
C SER A 32 -2.10 13.45 -9.82
N ASP A 33 -1.74 12.69 -10.86
CA ASP A 33 -2.27 12.93 -12.20
C ASP A 33 -3.56 12.16 -12.46
N GLU A 34 -4.07 11.47 -11.44
CA GLU A 34 -5.33 10.74 -11.46
C GLU A 34 -5.37 9.57 -12.44
N LYS A 35 -4.21 9.09 -12.86
CA LYS A 35 -4.16 7.94 -13.76
C LYS A 35 -4.29 6.61 -13.04
N ILE A 36 -4.01 6.58 -11.74
CA ILE A 36 -4.05 5.37 -10.94
C ILE A 36 -5.03 5.54 -9.80
N THR A 37 -5.90 4.56 -9.65
CA THR A 37 -6.71 4.38 -8.45
C THR A 37 -6.64 2.91 -8.14
N TYR A 38 -6.00 2.56 -7.03
CA TYR A 38 -5.72 1.16 -6.74
C TYR A 38 -5.72 0.91 -5.25
N ALA A 39 -6.47 -0.08 -4.82
CA ALA A 39 -6.58 -0.43 -3.40
C ALA A 39 -5.84 -1.73 -3.14
N ILE A 40 -5.03 -1.75 -2.09
CA ILE A 40 -4.24 -2.91 -1.71
C ILE A 40 -4.70 -3.36 -0.32
N PRO A 41 -5.22 -4.59 -0.18
CA PRO A 41 -5.58 -5.10 1.14
C PRO A 41 -4.34 -5.43 1.94
N CYS A 42 -4.35 -5.06 3.21
CA CYS A 42 -3.20 -5.28 4.07
C CYS A 42 -3.69 -5.24 5.51
N LYS A 43 -2.77 -5.10 6.46
CA LYS A 43 -3.09 -4.98 7.87
C LYS A 43 -2.60 -3.65 8.41
N ASN A 44 -3.18 -3.24 9.51
CA ASN A 44 -2.73 -2.02 10.18
C ASN A 44 -1.26 -2.11 10.60
N THR A 45 -0.74 -3.32 10.81
CA THR A 45 0.63 -3.53 11.25
C THR A 45 1.61 -3.71 10.09
N THR A 46 1.14 -3.64 8.85
CA THR A 46 2.00 -3.82 7.69
C THR A 46 2.92 -2.60 7.51
N PRO A 47 4.25 -2.81 7.38
CA PRO A 47 5.12 -1.69 7.04
C PRO A 47 4.77 -1.12 5.67
N PHE A 48 4.78 0.21 5.56
CA PHE A 48 4.32 0.82 4.32
C PHE A 48 5.17 0.40 3.12
N VAL A 49 6.46 0.16 3.33
CA VAL A 49 7.34 -0.24 2.23
C VAL A 49 6.86 -1.53 1.56
N ARG A 50 6.25 -2.44 2.33
CA ARG A 50 5.71 -3.67 1.75
C ARG A 50 4.52 -3.37 0.84
N ILE A 51 3.69 -2.41 1.23
CA ILE A 51 2.56 -2.00 0.42
C ILE A 51 3.05 -1.29 -0.84
N GLU A 52 4.07 -0.47 -0.69
CA GLU A 52 4.68 0.22 -1.82
C GLU A 52 5.23 -0.78 -2.84
N GLU A 53 5.86 -1.86 -2.36
CA GLU A 53 6.36 -2.91 -3.25
C GLU A 53 5.24 -3.53 -4.07
N LYS A 54 4.09 -3.76 -3.43
CA LYS A 54 2.94 -4.31 -4.14
C LYS A 54 2.43 -3.35 -5.21
N LEU A 55 2.42 -2.07 -4.89
CA LEU A 55 2.00 -1.07 -5.87
C LEU A 55 2.90 -1.11 -7.10
N TYR A 56 4.21 -1.26 -6.90
CA TYR A 56 5.15 -1.29 -8.02
C TYR A 56 5.09 -2.59 -8.81
N GLU A 57 4.58 -3.66 -8.21
CA GLU A 57 4.35 -4.89 -8.98
C GLU A 57 3.22 -4.69 -9.97
N GLU A 58 2.23 -3.91 -9.58
CA GLU A 58 1.10 -3.64 -10.47
C GLU A 58 1.41 -2.53 -11.46
N TYR A 59 2.19 -1.54 -11.04
CA TYR A 59 2.53 -0.37 -11.86
C TYR A 59 4.04 -0.19 -11.90
N PRO A 60 4.75 -1.08 -12.62
CA PRO A 60 6.22 -1.06 -12.58
C PRO A 60 6.85 0.23 -13.11
N GLU A 61 6.10 1.00 -13.87
CA GLU A 61 6.65 2.26 -14.38
C GLU A 61 6.99 3.25 -13.25
N TYR A 62 6.42 3.06 -12.07
CA TYR A 62 6.72 3.93 -10.94
C TYR A 62 7.87 3.42 -10.08
N LYS A 63 8.40 2.25 -10.39
CA LYS A 63 9.44 1.67 -9.55
C LYS A 63 10.72 2.50 -9.57
N ASP A 64 11.04 3.07 -10.72
CA ASP A 64 12.29 3.81 -10.89
C ASP A 64 12.12 5.30 -10.82
N THR A 65 10.92 5.78 -10.46
CA THR A 65 10.70 7.22 -10.30
C THR A 65 10.90 7.59 -8.83
N ASP A 66 11.16 8.87 -8.59
CA ASP A 66 11.32 9.38 -7.24
C ASP A 66 9.96 9.75 -6.70
N ASN A 67 9.36 8.83 -5.97
CA ASN A 67 8.00 8.97 -5.49
C ASN A 67 7.95 9.32 -4.03
N HIS A 68 6.92 10.07 -3.64
CA HIS A 68 6.58 10.16 -2.24
C HIS A 68 5.07 10.07 -2.10
N PHE A 69 4.63 9.78 -0.91
CA PHE A 69 3.22 9.48 -0.65
C PHE A 69 2.71 10.41 0.42
N ILE A 70 1.55 11.01 0.17
CA ILE A 70 0.93 11.98 1.07
C ILE A 70 -0.41 11.42 1.51
N HIS A 71 -0.67 11.45 2.79
CA HIS A 71 -1.96 11.06 3.32
C HIS A 71 -2.39 12.11 4.32
N ASN A 72 -3.56 12.66 4.08
CA ASN A 72 -4.13 13.65 5.00
C ASN A 72 -3.17 14.81 5.26
N GLY A 73 -2.45 15.21 4.21
CA GLY A 73 -1.51 16.33 4.29
C GLY A 73 -0.13 16.01 4.82
N ASN A 74 0.11 14.78 5.24
CA ASN A 74 1.40 14.39 5.81
C ASN A 74 2.11 13.39 4.91
N GLU A 75 3.43 13.57 4.79
CA GLU A 75 4.22 12.61 4.03
C GLU A 75 4.36 11.31 4.80
N ILE A 76 4.14 10.20 4.11
CA ILE A 76 4.22 8.88 4.72
C ILE A 76 5.68 8.48 4.90
N LYS A 77 5.98 7.92 6.05
CA LYS A 77 7.29 7.36 6.37
C LYS A 77 7.27 5.89 6.00
N ARG A 78 8.02 5.54 4.94
CA ARG A 78 7.85 4.22 4.33
C ARG A 78 8.31 3.06 5.20
N PHE A 79 9.19 3.31 6.17
CA PHE A 79 9.65 2.21 7.04
C PHE A 79 8.82 2.07 8.31
N LYS A 80 7.74 2.83 8.43
CA LYS A 80 6.80 2.68 9.52
C LYS A 80 5.56 1.96 9.03
N THR A 81 4.80 1.42 9.97
CA THR A 81 3.60 0.68 9.62
C THR A 81 2.48 1.64 9.20
N VAL A 82 1.42 1.04 8.65
CA VAL A 82 0.20 1.77 8.33
C VAL A 82 -0.30 2.52 9.57
N GLU A 83 -0.34 1.81 10.69
CA GLU A 83 -0.85 2.38 11.94
C GLU A 83 0.05 3.51 12.43
N GLU A 84 1.37 3.31 12.36
CA GLU A 84 2.31 4.32 12.82
C GLU A 84 2.27 5.58 11.96
N ASN A 85 1.85 5.43 10.71
CA ASN A 85 1.69 6.57 9.81
C ASN A 85 0.32 7.23 9.94
N ASN A 86 -0.53 6.71 10.81
CA ASN A 86 -1.90 7.21 11.01
C ASN A 86 -2.70 7.22 9.71
N ILE A 87 -2.48 6.21 8.87
CA ILE A 87 -3.23 6.09 7.63
C ILE A 87 -4.62 5.56 7.95
N LYS A 88 -5.64 6.16 7.34
CA LYS A 88 -7.02 5.73 7.54
C LYS A 88 -7.44 4.81 6.42
N SER A 89 -8.10 3.71 6.79
CA SER A 89 -8.54 2.72 5.81
C SER A 89 -9.51 3.34 4.82
N GLY A 90 -9.25 3.11 3.53
CA GLY A 90 -10.12 3.61 2.48
C GLY A 90 -10.00 5.09 2.18
N LYS A 91 -9.14 5.82 2.89
CA LYS A 91 -8.90 7.22 2.58
C LYS A 91 -7.69 7.32 1.65
N PRO A 92 -7.68 8.28 0.72
CA PRO A 92 -6.65 8.30 -0.31
C PRO A 92 -5.23 8.51 0.20
N ILE A 93 -4.31 7.74 -0.34
CA ILE A 93 -2.87 7.96 -0.24
C ILE A 93 -2.44 8.48 -1.59
N ILE A 94 -1.92 9.69 -1.64
CA ILE A 94 -1.62 10.35 -2.91
C ILE A 94 -0.18 10.05 -3.30
N LEU A 95 0.00 9.45 -4.47
CA LEU A 95 1.33 9.22 -5.03
C LEU A 95 1.73 10.46 -5.82
N LYS A 96 2.85 11.07 -5.44
CA LYS A 96 3.36 12.25 -6.13
C LYS A 96 4.80 12.00 -6.56
N LEU A 97 5.14 12.49 -7.74
CA LEU A 97 6.52 12.46 -8.18
C LEU A 97 7.26 13.66 -7.63
N ARG A 98 8.48 13.40 -7.20
CA ARG A 98 9.34 14.46 -6.69
C ARG A 98 10.12 15.01 -7.88
N ASN A 99 9.85 16.17 -8.28
CA ASN A 99 10.61 16.75 -9.39
C ASN A 99 11.01 18.13 -9.06
#